data_abafe438791ed38940e1a189cae6f0b4
#
_entry.id   abafe438791ed38940e1a189cae6f0b4
#
_cell.length_a   1.000
_cell.length_b   1.000
_cell.length_c   1.000
_cell.angle_alpha   90.00
_cell.angle_beta   90.00
_cell.angle_gamma   90.00
#
_symmetry.space_group_name_H-M   'P 1'
#
loop_
_entity.id
_entity.type
_entity.pdbx_description
1 polymer ?
#
loop_
_entity_poly.entity_id
_entity_poly.type
_entity_poly.pdbx_seq_one_letter_code
_entity_poly.pdbx_strand_id
1 'polypeptide(L)'
;MTNTVLSIIMPSYNRPEELKVMVDSIIASTLSAWELIIVDDGSEEETMSLLKSYSQADSRIKLHPRKEEPKGAQTCRNLGVTLATGKYIIFFDSDDYITPECLARRIDSMEQHPELDFMVFPSASMDHNGLHETDWCNNYGYPVYSDDIEAIISRRLPFVVWNNIYRRSSLEQKSIKWDVQLHSFQDSDFNLSALLSGMRYGYATESPNFYYRIPDKNRNNASIVTEMYKKERHLNSHVCLTRKWTMILKEGKKGKYADALYDGAIFIIRFHHETSSSWKAGHLMCQVLKDYSYWMHMKLAFHIRLGEALQKFLSPRLSFTLAFLTYKMRDWIKAKKRIRKLKQIYQSQNKQTTRQA
;
A
#
# COMPACT_ATOMS: atom_id res chain seq x y z
N MET A 1 -28.90 14.19 15.09
CA MET A 1 -27.66 13.36 14.92
C MET A 1 -27.39 13.33 13.43
N THR A 2 -26.28 13.91 12.99
CA THR A 2 -25.85 13.80 11.59
C THR A 2 -25.53 12.34 11.30
N ASN A 3 -26.21 11.77 10.33
CA ASN A 3 -26.00 10.37 9.95
C ASN A 3 -24.60 10.25 9.33
N THR A 4 -23.63 9.66 10.04
CA THR A 4 -22.27 9.49 9.56
C THR A 4 -22.26 8.58 8.34
N VAL A 5 -21.81 9.09 7.21
CA VAL A 5 -21.74 8.31 5.94
C VAL A 5 -20.35 7.68 5.79
N LEU A 6 -19.29 8.37 6.21
CA LEU A 6 -17.90 7.96 6.02
C LEU A 6 -17.14 7.90 7.36
N SER A 7 -16.49 6.77 7.62
CA SER A 7 -15.49 6.64 8.67
C SER A 7 -14.08 6.68 8.05
N ILE A 8 -13.29 7.65 8.46
CA ILE A 8 -11.88 7.79 8.10
C ILE A 8 -11.07 7.19 9.24
N ILE A 9 -10.28 6.17 8.98
CA ILE A 9 -9.45 5.49 9.97
C ILE A 9 -8.01 5.91 9.75
N MET A 10 -7.39 6.51 10.77
CA MET A 10 -6.05 7.07 10.70
C MET A 10 -5.20 6.62 11.89
N PRO A 11 -4.21 5.74 11.68
CA PRO A 11 -3.19 5.46 12.69
C PRO A 11 -2.31 6.70 12.88
N SER A 12 -1.94 6.98 14.13
CA SER A 12 -1.02 8.08 14.48
C SER A 12 0.13 7.56 15.35
N TYR A 13 1.33 8.03 15.06
CA TYR A 13 2.50 7.81 15.90
C TYR A 13 3.52 8.92 15.70
N ASN A 14 3.64 9.84 16.66
CA ASN A 14 4.47 11.04 16.56
C ASN A 14 4.13 11.89 15.30
N ARG A 15 5.02 12.71 14.76
CA ARG A 15 4.84 13.53 13.53
C ARG A 15 3.76 14.61 13.64
N PRO A 16 3.81 15.51 14.63
CA PRO A 16 2.77 16.51 14.84
C PRO A 16 2.58 17.46 13.65
N GLU A 17 3.67 17.81 12.93
CA GLU A 17 3.61 18.72 11.77
C GLU A 17 2.84 18.12 10.60
N GLU A 18 3.17 16.88 10.20
CA GLU A 18 2.51 16.20 9.09
C GLU A 18 1.05 15.88 9.43
N LEU A 19 0.82 15.39 10.66
CA LEU A 19 -0.52 15.11 11.18
C LEU A 19 -1.42 16.36 11.13
N LYS A 20 -0.89 17.53 11.48
CA LYS A 20 -1.62 18.80 11.38
C LYS A 20 -2.10 19.04 9.95
N VAL A 21 -1.22 18.87 8.94
CA VAL A 21 -1.57 19.08 7.54
C VAL A 21 -2.70 18.14 7.12
N MET A 22 -2.60 16.86 7.48
CA MET A 22 -3.61 15.87 7.11
C MET A 22 -4.96 16.13 7.78
N VAL A 23 -4.98 16.38 9.09
CA VAL A 23 -6.23 16.64 9.82
C VAL A 23 -6.90 17.93 9.34
N ASP A 24 -6.13 19.01 9.15
CA ASP A 24 -6.65 20.27 8.62
C ASP A 24 -7.27 20.09 7.21
N SER A 25 -6.66 19.25 6.35
CA SER A 25 -7.20 18.96 5.02
C SER A 25 -8.52 18.17 5.08
N ILE A 26 -8.69 17.27 6.05
CA ILE A 26 -9.94 16.55 6.30
C ILE A 26 -11.03 17.51 6.81
N ILE A 27 -10.69 18.39 7.74
CA ILE A 27 -11.62 19.41 8.26
C ILE A 27 -12.11 20.34 7.16
N ALA A 28 -11.24 20.70 6.22
CA ALA A 28 -11.56 21.54 5.07
C ALA A 28 -12.42 20.84 4.00
N SER A 29 -12.76 19.54 4.17
CA SER A 29 -13.57 18.80 3.21
C SER A 29 -14.97 19.39 3.02
N THR A 30 -15.43 19.38 1.77
CA THR A 30 -16.81 19.77 1.40
C THR A 30 -17.86 18.78 1.87
N LEU A 31 -17.50 17.53 2.14
CA LEU A 31 -18.37 16.56 2.80
C LEU A 31 -18.46 16.90 4.30
N SER A 32 -19.65 16.95 4.87
CA SER A 32 -19.85 17.18 6.31
C SER A 32 -20.14 15.90 7.12
N ALA A 33 -20.67 14.86 6.45
CA ALA A 33 -21.15 13.63 7.07
C ALA A 33 -20.04 12.56 7.26
N TRP A 34 -18.91 12.95 7.87
CA TRP A 34 -17.80 12.05 8.17
C TRP A 34 -17.48 11.99 9.68
N GLU A 35 -16.80 10.95 10.09
CA GLU A 35 -16.06 10.83 11.33
C GLU A 35 -14.60 10.51 11.04
N LEU A 36 -13.69 11.07 11.83
CA LEU A 36 -12.26 10.74 11.80
C LEU A 36 -11.90 9.98 13.08
N ILE A 37 -11.56 8.72 12.93
CA ILE A 37 -11.15 7.82 14.01
C ILE A 37 -9.63 7.78 14.01
N ILE A 38 -9.02 8.56 14.90
CA ILE A 38 -7.57 8.58 15.10
C ILE A 38 -7.23 7.55 16.17
N VAL A 39 -6.44 6.55 15.80
CA VAL A 39 -5.94 5.55 16.74
C VAL A 39 -4.46 5.80 16.97
N ASP A 40 -4.14 6.33 18.15
CA ASP A 40 -2.77 6.67 18.53
C ASP A 40 -1.99 5.44 19.02
N ASP A 41 -0.80 5.21 18.46
CA ASP A 41 0.07 4.07 18.71
C ASP A 41 1.09 4.32 19.84
N GLY A 42 0.79 5.23 20.77
CA GLY A 42 1.65 5.62 21.89
C GLY A 42 2.61 6.76 21.54
N SER A 43 2.06 7.86 21.02
CA SER A 43 2.81 9.08 20.74
C SER A 43 3.26 9.80 21.99
N GLU A 44 4.28 10.65 21.83
CA GLU A 44 4.77 11.57 22.84
C GLU A 44 3.79 12.74 23.08
N GLU A 45 3.99 13.46 24.18
CA GLU A 45 3.03 14.48 24.67
C GLU A 45 2.76 15.60 23.66
N GLU A 46 3.72 16.00 22.86
CA GLU A 46 3.53 17.03 21.82
C GLU A 46 2.42 16.60 20.82
N THR A 47 2.53 15.40 20.26
CA THR A 47 1.52 14.85 19.34
C THR A 47 0.20 14.60 20.06
N MET A 48 0.25 14.06 21.28
CA MET A 48 -0.97 13.79 22.06
C MET A 48 -1.72 15.05 22.42
N SER A 49 -1.04 16.14 22.76
CA SER A 49 -1.66 17.44 23.04
C SER A 49 -2.36 18.01 21.80
N LEU A 50 -1.71 17.90 20.63
CA LEU A 50 -2.31 18.30 19.36
C LEU A 50 -3.56 17.46 19.05
N LEU A 51 -3.51 16.14 19.19
CA LEU A 51 -4.64 15.24 18.94
C LEU A 51 -5.83 15.53 19.88
N LYS A 52 -5.55 15.77 21.17
CA LYS A 52 -6.56 16.17 22.15
C LYS A 52 -7.23 17.50 21.77
N SER A 53 -6.44 18.49 21.30
CA SER A 53 -7.00 19.78 20.88
C SER A 53 -7.97 19.63 19.69
N TYR A 54 -7.64 18.81 18.69
CA TYR A 54 -8.53 18.52 17.57
C TYR A 54 -9.83 17.82 18.01
N SER A 55 -9.72 16.78 18.84
CA SER A 55 -10.91 16.04 19.31
C SER A 55 -11.83 16.87 20.22
N GLN A 56 -11.29 17.89 20.90
CA GLN A 56 -12.09 18.85 21.68
C GLN A 56 -12.75 19.91 20.79
N ALA A 57 -12.09 20.33 19.71
CA ALA A 57 -12.58 21.36 18.81
C ALA A 57 -13.66 20.85 17.82
N ASP A 58 -13.58 19.58 17.40
CA ASP A 58 -14.53 19.00 16.44
C ASP A 58 -15.01 17.62 16.91
N SER A 59 -16.29 17.50 17.22
CA SER A 59 -16.90 16.25 17.72
C SER A 59 -16.89 15.09 16.73
N ARG A 60 -16.62 15.35 15.45
CA ARG A 60 -16.44 14.33 14.42
C ARG A 60 -15.08 13.63 14.53
N ILE A 61 -14.11 14.23 15.25
CA ILE A 61 -12.77 13.68 15.45
C ILE A 61 -12.76 12.90 16.77
N LYS A 62 -12.52 11.60 16.67
CA LYS A 62 -12.51 10.67 17.79
C LYS A 62 -11.09 10.16 18.02
N LEU A 63 -10.52 10.47 19.17
CA LEU A 63 -9.17 10.02 19.56
C LEU A 63 -9.27 8.79 20.44
N HIS A 64 -8.58 7.71 20.02
CA HIS A 64 -8.50 6.47 20.77
C HIS A 64 -7.03 6.06 20.95
N PRO A 65 -6.53 5.95 22.18
CA PRO A 65 -5.21 5.35 22.41
C PRO A 65 -5.28 3.84 22.18
N ARG A 66 -4.33 3.29 21.40
CA ARG A 66 -4.22 1.84 21.24
C ARG A 66 -3.82 1.18 22.58
N LYS A 67 -4.52 0.14 22.94
CA LYS A 67 -4.20 -0.72 24.11
C LYS A 67 -3.86 -2.14 23.67
N GLU A 68 -4.26 -2.53 22.49
CA GLU A 68 -4.09 -3.85 21.90
C GLU A 68 -2.65 -4.07 21.43
N GLU A 69 -2.16 -5.31 21.56
CA GLU A 69 -0.89 -5.74 21.02
C GLU A 69 -1.07 -6.56 19.71
N PRO A 70 -0.06 -6.60 18.85
CA PRO A 70 1.22 -5.88 18.90
C PRO A 70 1.10 -4.41 18.52
N LYS A 71 2.07 -3.59 18.90
CA LYS A 71 2.20 -2.20 18.45
C LYS A 71 2.32 -2.15 16.92
N GLY A 72 1.64 -1.18 16.29
CA GLY A 72 1.73 -0.93 14.85
C GLY A 72 0.44 -0.43 14.21
N ALA A 73 0.59 0.17 13.03
CA ALA A 73 -0.51 0.77 12.27
C ALA A 73 -1.62 -0.25 11.93
N GLN A 74 -1.28 -1.53 11.77
CA GLN A 74 -2.24 -2.61 11.47
C GLN A 74 -3.21 -2.83 12.63
N THR A 75 -2.69 -2.86 13.85
CA THR A 75 -3.51 -2.98 15.06
C THR A 75 -4.41 -1.76 15.22
N CYS A 76 -3.85 -0.56 14.98
CA CYS A 76 -4.61 0.69 14.98
C CYS A 76 -5.73 0.68 13.93
N ARG A 77 -5.46 0.24 12.70
CA ARG A 77 -6.47 0.17 11.64
C ARG A 77 -7.56 -0.86 11.97
N ASN A 78 -7.21 -2.03 12.52
CA ASN A 78 -8.18 -3.03 12.94
C ASN A 78 -9.10 -2.48 14.06
N LEU A 79 -8.54 -1.81 15.06
CA LEU A 79 -9.34 -1.15 16.11
C LEU A 79 -10.24 -0.07 15.50
N GLY A 80 -9.71 0.75 14.60
CA GLY A 80 -10.50 1.77 13.91
C GLY A 80 -11.69 1.20 13.14
N VAL A 81 -11.54 0.03 12.48
CA VAL A 81 -12.65 -0.66 11.81
C VAL A 81 -13.75 -1.06 12.80
N THR A 82 -13.39 -1.54 14.01
CA THR A 82 -14.40 -1.92 15.01
C THR A 82 -15.16 -0.73 15.60
N LEU A 83 -14.56 0.47 15.56
CA LEU A 83 -15.14 1.71 16.04
C LEU A 83 -15.96 2.47 14.99
N ALA A 84 -15.78 2.10 13.70
CA ALA A 84 -16.38 2.79 12.57
C ALA A 84 -17.90 2.61 12.53
N THR A 85 -18.63 3.74 12.32
CA THR A 85 -20.09 3.76 12.24
C THR A 85 -20.60 4.09 10.83
N GLY A 86 -19.77 4.64 9.96
CA GLY A 86 -20.11 5.04 8.61
C GLY A 86 -20.46 3.86 7.69
N LYS A 87 -21.25 4.13 6.67
CA LYS A 87 -21.56 3.18 5.58
C LYS A 87 -20.30 2.79 4.82
N TYR A 88 -19.35 3.74 4.71
CA TYR A 88 -18.08 3.57 4.01
C TYR A 88 -16.89 3.73 4.95
N ILE A 89 -15.77 3.11 4.58
CA ILE A 89 -14.49 3.22 5.28
C ILE A 89 -13.40 3.65 4.30
N ILE A 90 -12.55 4.59 4.74
CA ILE A 90 -11.28 4.94 4.12
C ILE A 90 -10.17 4.79 5.15
N PHE A 91 -9.02 4.28 4.73
CA PHE A 91 -7.79 4.28 5.52
C PHE A 91 -6.87 5.38 4.98
N PHE A 92 -6.51 6.34 5.81
CA PHE A 92 -5.51 7.36 5.48
C PHE A 92 -4.33 7.27 6.44
N ASP A 93 -3.15 7.62 5.96
CA ASP A 93 -1.99 7.80 6.79
C ASP A 93 -1.93 9.25 7.30
N SER A 94 -1.27 9.45 8.45
CA SER A 94 -1.28 10.76 9.15
C SER A 94 -0.33 11.79 8.56
N ASP A 95 0.38 11.48 7.47
CA ASP A 95 1.41 12.30 6.85
C ASP A 95 1.12 12.73 5.41
N ASP A 96 -0.11 12.54 4.93
CA ASP A 96 -0.54 12.82 3.56
C ASP A 96 -1.37 14.12 3.45
N TYR A 97 -2.06 14.31 2.32
CA TYR A 97 -2.92 15.47 2.07
C TYR A 97 -4.07 15.10 1.13
N ILE A 98 -5.26 15.66 1.35
CA ILE A 98 -6.41 15.55 0.45
C ILE A 98 -6.92 16.93 0.01
N THR A 99 -7.48 17.01 -1.20
CA THR A 99 -8.20 18.22 -1.63
C THR A 99 -9.58 18.31 -0.95
N PRO A 100 -10.18 19.50 -0.87
CA PRO A 100 -11.50 19.67 -0.20
C PRO A 100 -12.60 18.78 -0.75
N GLU A 101 -12.61 18.46 -2.05
CA GLU A 101 -13.63 17.65 -2.73
C GLU A 101 -13.38 16.13 -2.61
N CYS A 102 -12.22 15.70 -2.11
CA CYS A 102 -11.79 14.30 -2.12
C CYS A 102 -12.86 13.37 -1.53
N LEU A 103 -13.33 13.66 -0.32
CA LEU A 103 -14.26 12.78 0.39
C LEU A 103 -15.63 12.74 -0.28
N ALA A 104 -16.15 13.89 -0.72
CA ALA A 104 -17.44 13.99 -1.38
C ALA A 104 -17.43 13.19 -2.69
N ARG A 105 -16.42 13.38 -3.54
CA ARG A 105 -16.30 12.65 -4.82
C ARG A 105 -16.21 11.14 -4.63
N ARG A 106 -15.48 10.67 -3.61
CA ARG A 106 -15.38 9.24 -3.30
C ARG A 106 -16.73 8.64 -2.90
N ILE A 107 -17.52 9.37 -2.10
CA ILE A 107 -18.87 8.96 -1.72
C ILE A 107 -19.78 8.93 -2.94
N ASP A 108 -19.83 10.01 -3.73
CA ASP A 108 -20.68 10.11 -4.92
C ASP A 108 -20.40 8.98 -5.91
N SER A 109 -19.11 8.68 -6.13
CA SER A 109 -18.72 7.57 -7.02
C SER A 109 -19.18 6.21 -6.50
N MET A 110 -19.08 5.95 -5.18
CA MET A 110 -19.57 4.71 -4.60
C MET A 110 -21.09 4.58 -4.57
N GLU A 111 -21.82 5.69 -4.46
CA GLU A 111 -23.29 5.69 -4.53
C GLU A 111 -23.79 5.43 -5.97
N GLN A 112 -23.04 5.88 -6.98
CA GLN A 112 -23.33 5.59 -8.39
C GLN A 112 -23.02 4.14 -8.78
N HIS A 113 -22.23 3.41 -7.98
CA HIS A 113 -21.82 2.03 -8.22
C HIS A 113 -22.20 1.09 -7.07
N PRO A 114 -23.51 0.86 -6.85
CA PRO A 114 -23.98 0.03 -5.72
C PRO A 114 -23.52 -1.44 -5.81
N GLU A 115 -23.16 -1.91 -6.98
CA GLU A 115 -22.63 -3.26 -7.23
C GLU A 115 -21.20 -3.46 -6.74
N LEU A 116 -20.43 -2.37 -6.48
CA LEU A 116 -19.05 -2.47 -6.06
C LEU A 116 -18.90 -2.55 -4.54
N ASP A 117 -17.96 -3.36 -4.09
CA ASP A 117 -17.55 -3.50 -2.69
C ASP A 117 -16.53 -2.44 -2.29
N PHE A 118 -15.67 -2.03 -3.24
CA PHE A 118 -14.78 -0.88 -3.09
C PHE A 118 -14.46 -0.23 -4.42
N MET A 119 -13.97 1.01 -4.38
CA MET A 119 -13.51 1.73 -5.56
C MET A 119 -12.12 2.30 -5.32
N VAL A 120 -11.30 2.29 -6.37
CA VAL A 120 -9.92 2.75 -6.39
C VAL A 120 -9.85 4.11 -7.06
N PHE A 121 -9.24 5.09 -6.38
CA PHE A 121 -9.08 6.46 -6.86
C PHE A 121 -7.64 6.76 -7.23
N PRO A 122 -7.38 7.57 -8.27
CA PRO A 122 -6.05 8.05 -8.58
C PRO A 122 -5.45 8.85 -7.44
N SER A 123 -4.16 8.71 -7.24
CA SER A 123 -3.38 9.57 -6.35
C SER A 123 -2.14 10.12 -7.05
N ALA A 124 -1.64 11.20 -6.52
CA ALA A 124 -0.38 11.81 -6.90
C ALA A 124 0.56 11.88 -5.69
N SER A 125 1.70 12.48 -5.84
CA SER A 125 2.67 12.65 -4.75
C SER A 125 2.83 14.11 -4.37
N MET A 126 3.38 14.35 -3.17
CA MET A 126 3.79 15.68 -2.69
C MET A 126 5.11 15.61 -1.94
N ASP A 127 5.83 16.71 -1.92
CA ASP A 127 7.02 16.92 -1.09
C ASP A 127 7.09 18.38 -0.62
N HIS A 128 8.26 18.82 -0.14
CA HIS A 128 8.49 20.21 0.30
C HIS A 128 8.42 21.24 -0.83
N ASN A 129 8.49 20.82 -2.12
CA ASN A 129 8.36 21.70 -3.28
C ASN A 129 6.90 21.83 -3.76
N GLY A 130 5.97 21.03 -3.21
CA GLY A 130 4.55 21.08 -3.56
C GLY A 130 3.97 19.78 -4.06
N LEU A 131 2.89 19.87 -4.85
CA LEU A 131 2.13 18.73 -5.37
C LEU A 131 2.68 18.29 -6.73
N HIS A 132 2.84 16.97 -6.93
CA HIS A 132 3.46 16.37 -8.12
C HIS A 132 2.52 15.39 -8.82
N GLU A 133 1.64 15.89 -9.68
CA GLU A 133 0.69 15.05 -10.43
C GLU A 133 1.36 14.20 -11.52
N THR A 134 2.55 14.58 -11.97
CA THR A 134 3.30 13.91 -13.04
C THR A 134 4.47 13.06 -12.55
N ASP A 135 4.55 12.78 -11.25
CA ASP A 135 5.51 11.82 -10.71
C ASP A 135 5.04 10.38 -10.98
N TRP A 136 5.33 9.90 -12.20
CA TRP A 136 4.90 8.59 -12.68
C TRP A 136 5.43 7.40 -11.87
N CYS A 137 6.41 7.61 -11.00
CA CYS A 137 6.93 6.56 -10.12
C CYS A 137 6.06 6.36 -8.88
N ASN A 138 5.50 7.45 -8.35
CA ASN A 138 4.74 7.49 -7.10
C ASN A 138 3.23 7.71 -7.29
N ASN A 139 2.71 7.69 -8.53
CA ASN A 139 1.29 7.77 -8.80
C ASN A 139 0.67 6.37 -8.82
N TYR A 140 -0.37 6.16 -8.02
CA TYR A 140 -1.09 4.91 -7.84
C TYR A 140 -2.58 5.08 -8.12
N GLY A 141 -3.32 3.95 -8.16
CA GLY A 141 -4.77 3.98 -8.34
C GLY A 141 -5.22 4.13 -9.80
N TYR A 142 -4.38 3.74 -10.75
CA TYR A 142 -4.70 3.75 -12.17
C TYR A 142 -4.76 2.33 -12.74
N PRO A 143 -5.68 2.01 -13.69
CA PRO A 143 -5.85 0.67 -14.27
C PRO A 143 -4.74 0.34 -15.28
N VAL A 144 -3.49 0.32 -14.82
CA VAL A 144 -2.30 0.14 -15.67
C VAL A 144 -1.93 -1.32 -15.90
N TYR A 145 -2.37 -2.22 -15.02
CA TYR A 145 -2.14 -3.66 -15.12
C TYR A 145 -3.35 -4.37 -15.74
N SER A 146 -3.14 -5.53 -16.32
CA SER A 146 -4.20 -6.39 -16.85
C SER A 146 -4.81 -7.32 -15.79
N ASP A 147 -4.04 -7.59 -14.73
CA ASP A 147 -4.45 -8.38 -13.57
C ASP A 147 -3.76 -7.78 -12.33
N ASP A 148 -4.56 -7.15 -11.45
CA ASP A 148 -4.03 -6.49 -10.25
C ASP A 148 -3.58 -7.50 -9.19
N ILE A 149 -4.16 -8.70 -9.18
CA ILE A 149 -3.69 -9.80 -8.32
C ILE A 149 -2.26 -10.19 -8.73
N GLU A 150 -2.02 -10.39 -10.05
CA GLU A 150 -0.67 -10.65 -10.57
C GLU A 150 0.31 -9.54 -10.18
N ALA A 151 -0.13 -8.27 -10.33
CA ALA A 151 0.70 -7.12 -10.01
C ALA A 151 1.10 -7.12 -8.52
N ILE A 152 0.15 -7.30 -7.60
CA ILE A 152 0.42 -7.31 -6.15
C ILE A 152 1.35 -8.47 -5.78
N ILE A 153 1.09 -9.69 -6.27
CA ILE A 153 1.91 -10.86 -5.97
C ILE A 153 3.35 -10.65 -6.45
N SER A 154 3.54 -10.02 -7.61
CA SER A 154 4.87 -9.70 -8.15
C SER A 154 5.49 -8.42 -7.56
N ARG A 155 4.94 -7.92 -6.44
CA ARG A 155 5.40 -6.71 -5.71
C ARG A 155 5.31 -5.41 -6.54
N ARG A 156 4.39 -5.35 -7.47
CA ARG A 156 3.98 -4.10 -8.13
C ARG A 156 2.71 -3.62 -7.48
N LEU A 157 2.65 -2.34 -7.13
CA LEU A 157 1.49 -1.75 -6.46
C LEU A 157 0.57 -1.13 -7.50
N PRO A 158 -0.55 -1.76 -7.87
CA PRO A 158 -1.56 -1.11 -8.73
C PRO A 158 -2.24 0.03 -7.98
N PHE A 159 -2.51 -0.17 -6.70
CA PHE A 159 -3.07 0.79 -5.76
C PHE A 159 -2.64 0.45 -4.33
N VAL A 160 -2.76 1.42 -3.45
CA VAL A 160 -2.50 1.32 -2.01
C VAL A 160 -3.81 1.57 -1.27
N VAL A 161 -3.91 1.23 0.00
CA VAL A 161 -5.19 1.30 0.73
C VAL A 161 -5.77 2.71 0.79
N TRP A 162 -4.97 3.76 0.82
CA TRP A 162 -5.43 5.14 0.79
C TRP A 162 -5.99 5.58 -0.58
N ASN A 163 -5.79 4.81 -1.65
CA ASN A 163 -6.51 5.00 -2.91
C ASN A 163 -7.98 4.57 -2.81
N ASN A 164 -8.33 3.74 -1.84
CA ASN A 164 -9.58 3.00 -1.85
C ASN A 164 -10.61 3.58 -0.89
N ILE A 165 -11.89 3.49 -1.29
CA ILE A 165 -13.03 3.59 -0.39
C ILE A 165 -13.76 2.25 -0.38
N TYR A 166 -14.07 1.72 0.80
CA TYR A 166 -14.67 0.40 0.99
C TYR A 166 -16.09 0.52 1.53
N ARG A 167 -17.01 -0.33 1.07
CA ARG A 167 -18.25 -0.60 1.81
C ARG A 167 -17.90 -1.30 3.13
N ARG A 168 -18.29 -0.72 4.27
CA ARG A 168 -18.02 -1.32 5.58
C ARG A 168 -18.62 -2.73 5.69
N SER A 169 -19.87 -2.92 5.24
CA SER A 169 -20.54 -4.22 5.23
C SER A 169 -19.80 -5.29 4.42
N SER A 170 -19.13 -4.91 3.33
CA SER A 170 -18.35 -5.86 2.51
C SER A 170 -17.07 -6.30 3.23
N LEU A 171 -16.37 -5.38 3.92
CA LEU A 171 -15.22 -5.74 4.76
C LEU A 171 -15.60 -6.69 5.88
N GLU A 172 -16.72 -6.41 6.56
CA GLU A 172 -17.27 -7.24 7.65
C GLU A 172 -17.68 -8.63 7.15
N GLN A 173 -18.48 -8.70 6.09
CA GLN A 173 -18.97 -9.95 5.50
C GLN A 173 -17.82 -10.85 5.00
N LYS A 174 -16.78 -10.27 4.42
CA LYS A 174 -15.61 -11.00 3.93
C LYS A 174 -14.55 -11.19 5.01
N SER A 175 -14.76 -10.66 6.22
CA SER A 175 -13.81 -10.71 7.35
C SER A 175 -12.40 -10.23 6.98
N ILE A 176 -12.31 -9.18 6.15
CA ILE A 176 -11.03 -8.61 5.74
C ILE A 176 -10.42 -7.84 6.91
N LYS A 177 -9.22 -8.24 7.31
CA LYS A 177 -8.48 -7.65 8.44
C LYS A 177 -7.02 -7.40 8.07
N TRP A 178 -6.42 -6.44 8.75
CA TRP A 178 -4.99 -6.20 8.69
C TRP A 178 -4.24 -7.29 9.45
N ASP A 179 -3.23 -7.86 8.80
CA ASP A 179 -2.36 -8.86 9.43
C ASP A 179 -1.35 -8.16 10.35
N VAL A 180 -1.56 -8.27 11.66
CA VAL A 180 -0.76 -7.59 12.68
C VAL A 180 0.68 -8.13 12.80
N GLN A 181 0.98 -9.27 12.18
CA GLN A 181 2.32 -9.84 12.16
C GLN A 181 3.22 -9.21 11.07
N LEU A 182 2.64 -8.44 10.15
CA LEU A 182 3.38 -7.85 9.04
C LEU A 182 3.95 -6.49 9.43
N HIS A 183 5.26 -6.30 9.28
CA HIS A 183 5.93 -5.00 9.48
C HIS A 183 6.11 -4.21 8.17
N SER A 184 5.81 -4.82 7.03
CA SER A 184 5.91 -4.20 5.70
C SER A 184 5.04 -4.94 4.70
N PHE A 185 4.68 -4.28 3.57
CA PHE A 185 3.72 -4.78 2.57
C PHE A 185 2.33 -5.10 3.14
N GLN A 186 1.95 -4.44 4.21
CA GLN A 186 0.65 -4.60 4.88
C GLN A 186 -0.50 -4.28 3.91
N ASP A 187 -0.36 -3.18 3.16
CA ASP A 187 -1.33 -2.74 2.16
C ASP A 187 -1.50 -3.76 1.03
N SER A 188 -0.37 -4.36 0.60
CA SER A 188 -0.39 -5.41 -0.40
C SER A 188 -1.15 -6.64 0.07
N ASP A 189 -0.97 -7.03 1.34
CA ASP A 189 -1.68 -8.17 1.92
C ASP A 189 -3.17 -7.89 2.09
N PHE A 190 -3.52 -6.71 2.59
CA PHE A 190 -4.92 -6.30 2.76
C PHE A 190 -5.65 -6.27 1.42
N ASN A 191 -5.07 -5.58 0.42
CA ASN A 191 -5.64 -5.49 -0.92
C ASN A 191 -5.73 -6.86 -1.61
N LEU A 192 -4.69 -7.70 -1.49
CA LEU A 192 -4.73 -9.04 -2.05
C LEU A 192 -5.82 -9.90 -1.39
N SER A 193 -5.98 -9.80 -0.08
CA SER A 193 -7.03 -10.51 0.66
C SER A 193 -8.43 -10.08 0.19
N ALA A 194 -8.66 -8.79 -0.01
CA ALA A 194 -9.90 -8.27 -0.56
C ALA A 194 -10.18 -8.84 -1.97
N LEU A 195 -9.21 -8.79 -2.88
CA LEU A 195 -9.34 -9.31 -4.24
C LEU A 195 -9.57 -10.83 -4.28
N LEU A 196 -8.83 -11.60 -3.48
CA LEU A 196 -8.96 -13.06 -3.43
C LEU A 196 -10.25 -13.53 -2.78
N SER A 197 -10.85 -12.71 -1.90
CA SER A 197 -12.18 -12.99 -1.31
C SER A 197 -13.34 -12.77 -2.31
N GLY A 198 -13.02 -12.26 -3.52
CA GLY A 198 -13.98 -11.97 -4.57
C GLY A 198 -14.73 -10.65 -4.39
N MET A 199 -14.19 -9.69 -3.63
CA MET A 199 -14.73 -8.34 -3.59
C MET A 199 -14.69 -7.71 -4.98
N ARG A 200 -15.81 -7.10 -5.38
CA ARG A 200 -15.96 -6.42 -6.68
C ARG A 200 -15.45 -4.99 -6.55
N TYR A 201 -14.65 -4.56 -7.51
CA TYR A 201 -14.06 -3.22 -7.48
C TYR A 201 -14.03 -2.58 -8.86
N GLY A 202 -13.89 -1.26 -8.88
CA GLY A 202 -13.69 -0.46 -10.08
C GLY A 202 -12.66 0.64 -9.86
N TYR A 203 -12.21 1.24 -10.94
CA TYR A 203 -11.31 2.40 -10.92
C TYR A 203 -12.10 3.66 -11.25
N ALA A 204 -11.94 4.69 -10.44
CA ALA A 204 -12.42 6.01 -10.76
C ALA A 204 -11.62 6.65 -11.91
N THR A 205 -12.27 7.49 -12.69
CA THR A 205 -11.67 8.13 -13.89
C THR A 205 -11.34 9.62 -13.68
N GLU A 206 -11.44 10.09 -12.45
CA GLU A 206 -11.18 11.49 -12.09
C GLU A 206 -9.68 11.80 -11.91
N SER A 207 -9.36 13.10 -11.83
CA SER A 207 -8.01 13.57 -11.48
C SER A 207 -7.68 13.24 -10.02
N PRO A 208 -6.37 13.13 -9.66
CA PRO A 208 -5.95 12.91 -8.28
C PRO A 208 -6.54 13.95 -7.32
N ASN A 209 -7.01 13.48 -6.18
CA ASN A 209 -7.50 14.31 -5.08
C ASN A 209 -6.91 13.88 -3.72
N PHE A 210 -5.96 12.95 -3.75
CA PHE A 210 -5.16 12.48 -2.65
C PHE A 210 -3.68 12.56 -3.03
N TYR A 211 -2.84 13.07 -2.14
CA TYR A 211 -1.42 13.30 -2.37
C TYR A 211 -0.60 12.60 -1.29
N TYR A 212 0.13 11.58 -1.71
CA TYR A 212 1.07 10.83 -0.89
C TYR A 212 2.32 11.65 -0.63
N ARG A 213 2.72 11.80 0.63
CA ARG A 213 3.95 12.50 0.99
C ARG A 213 5.18 11.63 0.75
N ILE A 214 6.05 12.07 -0.18
CA ILE A 214 7.34 11.43 -0.41
C ILE A 214 8.22 11.68 0.82
N PRO A 215 8.74 10.62 1.48
CA PRO A 215 9.63 10.77 2.63
C PRO A 215 10.88 11.57 2.30
N ASP A 216 11.16 12.60 3.09
CA ASP A 216 12.40 13.36 2.97
C ASP A 216 13.59 12.51 3.46
N LYS A 217 14.54 12.26 2.55
CA LYS A 217 15.74 11.45 2.84
C LYS A 217 16.68 12.11 3.86
N ASN A 218 16.54 13.42 4.06
CA ASN A 218 17.37 14.21 4.95
C ASN A 218 16.81 14.36 6.37
N ARG A 219 15.54 14.00 6.59
CA ARG A 219 14.95 13.98 7.93
C ARG A 219 15.27 12.67 8.65
N ASN A 220 15.67 12.77 9.92
CA ASN A 220 15.99 11.62 10.79
C ASN A 220 14.79 10.71 11.10
N ASN A 221 13.59 11.06 10.69
CA ASN A 221 12.40 10.22 10.81
C ASN A 221 12.40 9.19 9.67
N ALA A 222 13.08 8.08 9.91
CA ALA A 222 13.12 6.96 8.98
C ALA A 222 11.70 6.46 8.70
N SER A 223 11.22 6.69 7.48
CA SER A 223 9.98 6.07 7.05
C SER A 223 10.15 4.55 7.00
N ILE A 224 9.05 3.81 7.17
CA ILE A 224 9.05 2.33 7.02
C ILE A 224 9.71 1.95 5.69
N VAL A 225 9.49 2.71 4.62
CA VAL A 225 10.05 2.47 3.28
C VAL A 225 11.58 2.54 3.28
N THR A 226 12.20 3.47 4.01
CA THR A 226 13.68 3.58 4.04
C THR A 226 14.34 2.51 4.90
N GLU A 227 13.63 1.95 5.87
CA GLU A 227 14.15 0.92 6.78
C GLU A 227 13.79 -0.52 6.41
N MET A 228 12.72 -0.71 5.60
CA MET A 228 12.12 -2.03 5.37
C MET A 228 13.06 -3.06 4.75
N TYR A 229 14.15 -2.62 4.12
CA TYR A 229 15.14 -3.52 3.53
C TYR A 229 16.43 -3.65 4.36
N LYS A 230 16.56 -2.86 5.43
CA LYS A 230 17.77 -2.85 6.27
C LYS A 230 17.65 -3.74 7.52
N LYS A 231 16.44 -3.86 8.08
CA LYS A 231 16.21 -4.58 9.33
C LYS A 231 15.76 -6.02 9.09
N GLU A 232 16.32 -6.96 9.83
CA GLU A 232 15.99 -8.39 9.73
C GLU A 232 14.51 -8.71 9.98
N ARG A 233 13.84 -7.94 10.85
CA ARG A 233 12.41 -8.07 11.10
C ARG A 233 11.56 -7.92 9.82
N HIS A 234 11.98 -7.05 8.89
CA HIS A 234 11.29 -6.89 7.62
C HIS A 234 11.54 -8.06 6.67
N LEU A 235 12.75 -8.62 6.66
CA LEU A 235 13.01 -9.84 5.90
C LEU A 235 12.11 -10.98 6.37
N ASN A 236 12.00 -11.19 7.69
CA ASN A 236 11.10 -12.19 8.25
C ASN A 236 9.63 -11.93 7.86
N SER A 237 9.18 -10.68 7.93
CA SER A 237 7.84 -10.28 7.47
C SER A 237 7.63 -10.61 5.99
N HIS A 238 8.60 -10.32 5.11
CA HIS A 238 8.52 -10.64 3.68
C HIS A 238 8.48 -12.14 3.42
N VAL A 239 9.22 -12.94 4.19
CA VAL A 239 9.20 -14.41 4.11
C VAL A 239 7.85 -14.96 4.55
N CYS A 240 7.34 -14.50 5.70
CA CYS A 240 6.02 -14.89 6.21
C CYS A 240 4.91 -14.56 5.21
N LEU A 241 4.92 -13.34 4.69
CA LEU A 241 3.93 -12.90 3.68
C LEU A 241 4.00 -13.74 2.41
N THR A 242 5.19 -14.01 1.88
CA THR A 242 5.36 -14.82 0.68
C THR A 242 4.88 -16.25 0.93
N ARG A 243 5.15 -16.81 2.11
CA ARG A 243 4.65 -18.14 2.51
C ARG A 243 3.12 -18.16 2.60
N LYS A 244 2.52 -17.17 3.25
CA LYS A 244 1.05 -17.00 3.33
C LYS A 244 0.42 -17.00 1.94
N TRP A 245 0.93 -16.18 1.03
CA TRP A 245 0.41 -16.11 -0.34
C TRP A 245 0.64 -17.41 -1.11
N THR A 246 1.79 -18.06 -0.93
CA THR A 246 2.10 -19.37 -1.53
C THR A 246 1.04 -20.41 -1.12
N MET A 247 0.68 -20.47 0.16
CA MET A 247 -0.35 -21.39 0.67
C MET A 247 -1.72 -21.07 0.08
N ILE A 248 -2.17 -19.81 0.14
CA ILE A 248 -3.48 -19.40 -0.39
C ILE A 248 -3.60 -19.71 -1.90
N LEU A 249 -2.55 -19.44 -2.67
CA LEU A 249 -2.56 -19.69 -4.11
C LEU A 249 -2.56 -21.21 -4.44
N LYS A 250 -1.86 -22.00 -3.64
CA LYS A 250 -1.80 -23.47 -3.79
C LYS A 250 -3.15 -24.08 -3.46
N GLU A 251 -3.75 -23.75 -2.34
CA GLU A 251 -5.06 -24.24 -1.90
C GLU A 251 -6.17 -23.82 -2.85
N GLY A 252 -6.14 -22.57 -3.31
CA GLY A 252 -7.09 -22.03 -4.31
C GLY A 252 -6.86 -22.54 -5.74
N LYS A 253 -5.89 -23.44 -5.98
CA LYS A 253 -5.50 -23.95 -7.32
C LYS A 253 -5.22 -22.83 -8.34
N LYS A 254 -4.67 -21.71 -7.88
CA LYS A 254 -4.42 -20.52 -8.70
C LYS A 254 -3.04 -20.55 -9.36
N GLY A 255 -2.73 -21.65 -10.04
CA GLY A 255 -1.42 -21.87 -10.71
C GLY A 255 -1.03 -20.81 -11.74
N LYS A 256 -2.00 -20.05 -12.28
CA LYS A 256 -1.73 -18.95 -13.21
C LYS A 256 -0.86 -17.83 -12.61
N TYR A 257 -0.74 -17.75 -11.28
CA TYR A 257 0.08 -16.75 -10.58
C TYR A 257 1.49 -17.25 -10.20
N ALA A 258 1.90 -18.43 -10.67
CA ALA A 258 3.21 -19.00 -10.36
C ALA A 258 4.36 -18.06 -10.75
N ASP A 259 4.33 -17.52 -11.97
CA ASP A 259 5.36 -16.59 -12.45
C ASP A 259 5.38 -15.29 -11.66
N ALA A 260 4.23 -14.77 -11.25
CA ALA A 260 4.12 -13.59 -10.40
C ALA A 260 4.73 -13.83 -9.01
N LEU A 261 4.49 -15.00 -8.43
CA LEU A 261 5.08 -15.40 -7.15
C LEU A 261 6.60 -15.51 -7.24
N TYR A 262 7.11 -16.07 -8.34
CA TYR A 262 8.54 -16.15 -8.62
C TYR A 262 9.17 -14.76 -8.78
N ASP A 263 8.55 -13.87 -9.58
CA ASP A 263 9.00 -12.49 -9.77
C ASP A 263 8.99 -11.72 -8.43
N GLY A 264 7.96 -11.92 -7.60
CA GLY A 264 7.87 -11.32 -6.27
C GLY A 264 8.98 -11.79 -5.31
N ALA A 265 9.34 -13.07 -5.35
CA ALA A 265 10.46 -13.60 -4.58
C ALA A 265 11.80 -12.96 -5.02
N ILE A 266 12.04 -12.82 -6.33
CA ILE A 266 13.27 -12.18 -6.83
C ILE A 266 13.31 -10.70 -6.43
N PHE A 267 12.17 -10.00 -6.44
CA PHE A 267 12.08 -8.62 -5.98
C PHE A 267 12.59 -8.48 -4.52
N ILE A 268 12.14 -9.36 -3.62
CA ILE A 268 12.58 -9.39 -2.22
C ILE A 268 14.09 -9.67 -2.11
N ILE A 269 14.56 -10.69 -2.84
CA ILE A 269 15.98 -11.06 -2.84
C ILE A 269 16.85 -9.88 -3.27
N ARG A 270 16.45 -9.19 -4.35
CA ARG A 270 17.17 -8.03 -4.89
C ARG A 270 17.36 -6.97 -3.83
N PHE A 271 16.28 -6.52 -3.19
CA PHE A 271 16.36 -5.43 -2.22
C PHE A 271 17.21 -5.79 -1.00
N HIS A 272 17.02 -6.98 -0.44
CA HIS A 272 17.83 -7.42 0.70
C HIS A 272 19.29 -7.68 0.33
N HIS A 273 19.57 -8.16 -0.88
CA HIS A 273 20.93 -8.35 -1.36
C HIS A 273 21.64 -7.02 -1.62
N GLU A 274 20.99 -6.06 -2.26
CA GLU A 274 21.54 -4.72 -2.54
C GLU A 274 21.87 -3.94 -1.25
N THR A 275 21.17 -4.21 -0.14
CA THR A 275 21.38 -3.53 1.15
C THR A 275 22.34 -4.24 2.09
N SER A 276 22.40 -5.57 2.07
CA SER A 276 23.18 -6.37 3.01
C SER A 276 24.35 -7.13 2.37
N SER A 277 24.44 -7.12 1.04
CA SER A 277 25.39 -7.94 0.26
C SER A 277 25.30 -9.44 0.55
N SER A 278 24.17 -9.90 1.10
CA SER A 278 23.94 -11.27 1.55
C SER A 278 22.87 -11.98 0.72
N TRP A 279 23.08 -13.27 0.48
CA TRP A 279 22.11 -14.15 -0.18
C TRP A 279 21.09 -14.79 0.76
N LYS A 280 21.07 -14.39 2.05
CA LYS A 280 20.13 -14.92 3.07
C LYS A 280 18.68 -14.90 2.60
N ALA A 281 18.24 -13.77 2.06
CA ALA A 281 16.88 -13.63 1.49
C ALA A 281 16.63 -14.66 0.37
N GLY A 282 17.63 -14.93 -0.47
CA GLY A 282 17.56 -15.92 -1.53
C GLY A 282 17.30 -17.33 -1.01
N HIS A 283 18.08 -17.76 -0.03
CA HIS A 283 17.92 -19.08 0.58
C HIS A 283 16.56 -19.26 1.24
N LEU A 284 16.09 -18.23 1.97
CA LEU A 284 14.76 -18.25 2.59
C LEU A 284 13.63 -18.33 1.55
N MET A 285 13.70 -17.56 0.47
CA MET A 285 12.72 -17.62 -0.62
C MET A 285 12.75 -18.96 -1.36
N CYS A 286 13.93 -19.57 -1.53
CA CYS A 286 14.03 -20.93 -2.06
C CYS A 286 13.25 -21.95 -1.22
N GLN A 287 13.34 -21.86 0.10
CA GLN A 287 12.59 -22.75 0.99
C GLN A 287 11.08 -22.53 0.85
N VAL A 288 10.63 -21.27 0.80
CA VAL A 288 9.20 -20.95 0.61
C VAL A 288 8.69 -21.48 -0.73
N LEU A 289 9.39 -21.27 -1.83
CA LEU A 289 8.96 -21.71 -3.15
C LEU A 289 9.03 -23.24 -3.34
N LYS A 290 9.83 -23.96 -2.55
CA LYS A 290 9.86 -25.42 -2.55
C LYS A 290 8.49 -26.01 -2.22
N ASP A 291 7.79 -25.39 -1.25
CA ASP A 291 6.46 -25.82 -0.82
C ASP A 291 5.38 -25.60 -1.90
N TYR A 292 5.62 -24.67 -2.82
CA TYR A 292 4.71 -24.38 -3.94
C TYR A 292 5.03 -25.19 -5.20
N SER A 293 6.30 -25.20 -5.65
CA SER A 293 6.73 -25.87 -6.86
C SER A 293 8.21 -26.24 -6.80
N TYR A 294 8.52 -27.53 -6.94
CA TYR A 294 9.89 -28.02 -7.00
C TYR A 294 10.71 -27.38 -8.13
N TRP A 295 10.10 -27.18 -9.31
CA TRP A 295 10.76 -26.54 -10.44
C TRP A 295 11.11 -25.07 -10.18
N MET A 296 10.22 -24.33 -9.53
CA MET A 296 10.51 -22.95 -9.15
C MET A 296 11.66 -22.88 -8.13
N HIS A 297 11.67 -23.79 -7.16
CA HIS A 297 12.74 -23.92 -6.21
C HIS A 297 14.09 -24.18 -6.92
N MET A 298 14.16 -25.19 -7.80
CA MET A 298 15.39 -25.53 -8.51
C MET A 298 15.90 -24.39 -9.38
N LYS A 299 15.00 -23.72 -10.11
CA LYS A 299 15.33 -22.55 -10.92
C LYS A 299 15.89 -21.42 -10.07
N LEU A 300 15.26 -21.11 -8.92
CA LEU A 300 15.74 -20.06 -8.04
C LEU A 300 17.08 -20.42 -7.39
N ALA A 301 17.23 -21.65 -6.91
CA ALA A 301 18.47 -22.17 -6.33
C ALA A 301 19.64 -22.09 -7.31
N PHE A 302 19.42 -22.39 -8.59
CA PHE A 302 20.45 -22.22 -9.63
C PHE A 302 20.90 -20.75 -9.75
N HIS A 303 19.97 -19.80 -9.83
CA HIS A 303 20.32 -18.38 -9.94
C HIS A 303 21.05 -17.85 -8.70
N ILE A 304 20.66 -18.31 -7.50
CA ILE A 304 21.36 -17.93 -6.26
C ILE A 304 22.78 -18.45 -6.26
N ARG A 305 23.00 -19.74 -6.55
CA ARG A 305 24.36 -20.33 -6.62
C ARG A 305 25.23 -19.63 -7.67
N LEU A 306 24.65 -19.28 -8.81
CA LEU A 306 25.37 -18.50 -9.83
C LEU A 306 25.74 -17.11 -9.30
N GLY A 307 24.82 -16.43 -8.62
CA GLY A 307 25.10 -15.14 -8.01
C GLY A 307 26.16 -15.18 -6.92
N GLU A 308 26.14 -16.19 -6.04
CA GLU A 308 27.17 -16.43 -5.01
C GLU A 308 28.55 -16.68 -5.65
N ALA A 309 28.61 -17.49 -6.70
CA ALA A 309 29.85 -17.74 -7.42
C ALA A 309 30.41 -16.46 -8.07
N LEU A 310 29.54 -15.66 -8.71
CA LEU A 310 29.91 -14.39 -9.34
C LEU A 310 30.35 -13.33 -8.30
N GLN A 311 29.76 -13.32 -7.12
CA GLN A 311 30.08 -12.35 -6.08
C GLN A 311 31.51 -12.49 -5.54
N LYS A 312 32.16 -13.63 -5.72
CA LYS A 312 33.59 -13.81 -5.39
C LYS A 312 34.51 -12.93 -6.23
N PHE A 313 34.04 -12.49 -7.40
CA PHE A 313 34.84 -11.74 -8.39
C PHE A 313 34.21 -10.38 -8.72
N LEU A 314 32.94 -10.15 -8.40
CA LEU A 314 32.15 -9.00 -8.82
C LEU A 314 31.49 -8.34 -7.62
N SER A 315 31.11 -7.05 -7.79
CA SER A 315 30.31 -6.35 -6.76
C SER A 315 28.96 -7.05 -6.54
N PRO A 316 28.35 -6.92 -5.34
CA PRO A 316 27.05 -7.53 -5.05
C PRO A 316 25.98 -7.16 -6.10
N ARG A 317 25.93 -5.88 -6.50
CA ARG A 317 24.97 -5.39 -7.50
C ARG A 317 25.17 -6.04 -8.89
N LEU A 318 26.42 -6.23 -9.29
CA LEU A 318 26.73 -6.80 -10.61
C LEU A 318 26.51 -8.32 -10.62
N SER A 319 26.89 -9.04 -9.56
CA SER A 319 26.64 -10.47 -9.40
C SER A 319 25.14 -10.79 -9.43
N PHE A 320 24.31 -10.01 -8.71
CA PHE A 320 22.85 -10.13 -8.81
C PHE A 320 22.33 -9.83 -10.21
N THR A 321 22.83 -8.77 -10.84
CA THR A 321 22.36 -8.39 -12.19
C THR A 321 22.61 -9.48 -13.21
N LEU A 322 23.78 -10.10 -13.19
CA LEU A 322 24.10 -11.18 -14.11
C LEU A 322 23.35 -12.47 -13.79
N ALA A 323 23.23 -12.83 -12.50
CA ALA A 323 22.48 -14.01 -12.09
C ALA A 323 20.98 -13.93 -12.47
N PHE A 324 20.39 -12.73 -12.43
CA PHE A 324 18.96 -12.50 -12.71
C PHE A 324 18.71 -11.60 -13.92
N LEU A 325 19.59 -11.66 -14.93
CA LEU A 325 19.53 -10.77 -16.10
C LEU A 325 18.17 -10.79 -16.80
N THR A 326 17.62 -11.98 -17.03
CA THR A 326 16.31 -12.14 -17.68
C THR A 326 15.17 -11.51 -16.88
N TYR A 327 15.22 -11.60 -15.55
CA TYR A 327 14.26 -10.93 -14.68
C TYR A 327 14.39 -9.41 -14.79
N LYS A 328 15.61 -8.86 -14.70
CA LYS A 328 15.83 -7.41 -14.81
C LYS A 328 15.35 -6.85 -16.14
N MET A 329 15.58 -7.56 -17.24
CA MET A 329 15.07 -7.14 -18.55
C MET A 329 13.54 -7.14 -18.60
N ARG A 330 12.88 -8.20 -18.11
CA ARG A 330 11.41 -8.25 -18.03
C ARG A 330 10.83 -7.16 -17.15
N ASP A 331 11.42 -6.94 -15.98
CA ASP A 331 10.98 -5.92 -15.03
C ASP A 331 11.09 -4.51 -15.62
N TRP A 332 12.19 -4.20 -16.31
CA TRP A 332 12.39 -2.94 -17.01
C TRP A 332 11.34 -2.72 -18.13
N ILE A 333 11.05 -3.77 -18.93
CA ILE A 333 10.01 -3.70 -19.97
C ILE A 333 8.63 -3.44 -19.35
N LYS A 334 8.29 -4.15 -18.27
CA LYS A 334 7.00 -3.98 -17.54
C LYS A 334 6.89 -2.57 -16.96
N ALA A 335 7.96 -2.03 -16.37
CA ALA A 335 8.01 -0.67 -15.83
C ALA A 335 7.79 0.39 -16.93
N LYS A 336 8.48 0.28 -18.08
CA LYS A 336 8.28 1.18 -19.22
C LYS A 336 6.84 1.12 -19.79
N LYS A 337 6.26 -0.08 -19.89
CA LYS A 337 4.87 -0.24 -20.34
C LYS A 337 3.90 0.43 -19.35
N ARG A 338 4.11 0.26 -18.04
CA ARG A 338 3.32 0.92 -16.99
C ARG A 338 3.35 2.43 -17.15
N ILE A 339 4.54 3.03 -17.21
CA ILE A 339 4.70 4.49 -17.33
C ILE A 339 4.03 5.00 -18.62
N ARG A 340 4.19 4.30 -19.75
CA ARG A 340 3.53 4.69 -21.02
C ARG A 340 2.02 4.70 -20.88
N LYS A 341 1.43 3.63 -20.32
CA LYS A 341 -0.01 3.52 -20.12
C LYS A 341 -0.52 4.57 -19.15
N LEU A 342 0.20 4.84 -18.05
CA LEU A 342 -0.14 5.87 -17.08
C LEU A 342 -0.19 7.26 -17.72
N LYS A 343 0.81 7.62 -18.55
CA LYS A 343 0.82 8.89 -19.29
C LYS A 343 -0.36 9.01 -20.24
N GLN A 344 -0.74 7.93 -20.93
CA GLN A 344 -1.91 7.92 -21.82
C GLN A 344 -3.22 8.16 -21.05
N ILE A 345 -3.40 7.49 -19.92
CA ILE A 345 -4.59 7.67 -19.07
C ILE A 345 -4.67 9.12 -18.59
N TYR A 346 -3.59 9.65 -18.02
CA TYR A 346 -3.53 11.03 -17.53
C TYR A 346 -3.86 12.06 -18.63
N GLN A 347 -3.27 11.90 -19.82
CA GLN A 347 -3.56 12.78 -20.95
C GLN A 347 -5.02 12.70 -21.42
N SER A 348 -5.65 11.53 -21.36
CA SER A 348 -7.06 11.38 -21.72
C SER A 348 -8.00 12.03 -20.69
N GLN A 349 -7.70 11.92 -19.40
CA GLN A 349 -8.46 12.56 -18.33
C GLN A 349 -8.40 14.09 -18.43
N ASN A 350 -7.23 14.68 -18.63
CA ASN A 350 -7.07 16.14 -18.77
C ASN A 350 -7.79 16.70 -20.01
N LYS A 351 -7.83 15.94 -21.13
CA LYS A 351 -8.61 16.37 -22.32
C LYS A 351 -10.12 16.35 -22.08
N GLN A 352 -10.62 15.48 -21.21
CA GLN A 352 -12.05 15.46 -20.86
C GLN A 352 -12.39 16.64 -19.95
N THR A 353 -11.56 16.97 -18.97
CA THR A 353 -11.75 18.10 -18.07
C THR A 353 -11.77 19.44 -18.83
N THR A 354 -10.84 19.61 -19.82
CA THR A 354 -10.79 20.82 -20.67
C THR A 354 -11.97 20.96 -21.65
N ARG A 355 -12.71 19.88 -21.93
CA ARG A 355 -13.91 19.93 -22.79
C ARG A 355 -15.20 20.18 -22.02
N GLN A 356 -15.17 20.04 -20.70
CA GLN A 356 -16.31 20.25 -19.80
C GLN A 356 -16.26 21.61 -19.08
N ALA A 357 -15.11 22.30 -19.13
CA ALA A 357 -14.91 23.70 -18.71
C ALA A 357 -15.10 24.67 -19.90
#